data_a6ff0cdb8ce992b67cf701c27a78cd91
#
_entry.id   a6ff0cdb8ce992b67cf701c27a78cd91
#
_cell.length_a   1.000
_cell.length_b   1.000
_cell.length_c   1.000
_cell.angle_alpha   90.00
_cell.angle_beta   90.00
_cell.angle_gamma   90.00
#
_symmetry.space_group_name_H-M   'P 1'
#
loop_
_entity.id
_entity.type
_entity.pdbx_description
1 polymer ?
#
loop_
_entity_poly.entity_id
_entity_poly.type
_entity_poly.pdbx_seq_one_letter_code
_entity_poly.pdbx_strand_id
1 'polypeptide(L)'
;MSNVKIIADLREYEQSRVALIENGRLVEIFIDFNTSGAIREGDIFKARVETLVPSISAAFLKLSRNNLTGAGNAFMYLNEASDTRPGNEIIVQVIKTARKNKAPRVSPKLSIPGRWLVLVPNDSETGISKRISDPCERKRLKNFADSLKSELKDHGLIIRTAAEGISEEYLREDLKSLLELWHDISEKAKKSSAPCLLYRDMGTLGRVLRDEVSGKIDQIIVDTPEEFEAAKIFVERFYRFYPESSDVQLYEGVTPVFEYFGIEDEIRKAIDRKVWLKSGAYLVIDQTEAMTVIDVNTGKFTSAPDMRHTVLAANKEAAEEIARQLRLRSIGGIIVVDFVDMEFEADKNELLRHFQNFLSHDRMKPKIFSLTQLGLVELTRKRERPDLKSLLTRSCPVCGDNGFIEREENIAMSIKRFIRKITSSNNAEAFLIQADRYSAAYIITKCLDEWREEFGRKIFIMGMNDFPRGKFRLEFQGSVEAAKSMLP
;
A
#
# COMPACT_ATOMS: atom_id res chain seq x y z
N MET A 1 -19.81 -21.85 -2.95
CA MET A 1 -18.97 -21.25 -1.92
C MET A 1 -17.65 -20.83 -2.57
N SER A 2 -17.12 -19.65 -2.30
CA SER A 2 -15.84 -19.20 -2.86
C SER A 2 -14.71 -20.00 -2.22
N ASN A 3 -13.79 -20.53 -3.03
CA ASN A 3 -12.58 -21.19 -2.53
C ASN A 3 -11.57 -20.09 -2.17
N VAL A 4 -11.24 -19.96 -0.87
CA VAL A 4 -10.32 -18.95 -0.32
C VAL A 4 -9.02 -19.61 0.09
N LYS A 5 -7.93 -19.18 -0.52
CA LYS A 5 -6.58 -19.65 -0.23
C LYS A 5 -5.69 -18.48 0.16
N ILE A 6 -4.87 -18.67 1.20
CA ILE A 6 -3.84 -17.74 1.62
C ILE A 6 -2.47 -18.36 1.36
N ILE A 7 -1.58 -17.60 0.75
CA ILE A 7 -0.20 -18.01 0.53
C ILE A 7 0.71 -16.95 1.15
N ALA A 8 1.59 -17.38 2.05
CA ALA A 8 2.50 -16.52 2.78
C ALA A 8 3.94 -16.82 2.37
N ASP A 9 4.63 -15.78 1.92
CA ASP A 9 6.05 -15.76 1.57
C ASP A 9 6.78 -14.94 2.63
N LEU A 10 7.40 -15.62 3.58
CA LEU A 10 7.94 -15.05 4.81
C LEU A 10 9.39 -15.44 5.05
N ARG A 11 9.97 -16.25 4.15
CA ARG A 11 11.35 -16.77 4.25
C ARG A 11 12.39 -15.65 4.19
N GLU A 12 12.14 -14.65 3.35
CA GLU A 12 13.01 -13.49 3.25
C GLU A 12 12.70 -12.50 4.38
N TYR A 13 13.67 -12.33 5.28
CA TYR A 13 13.48 -11.51 6.49
C TYR A 13 13.12 -10.06 6.18
N GLU A 14 13.70 -9.49 5.12
CA GLU A 14 13.54 -8.08 4.75
C GLU A 14 12.14 -7.74 4.24
N GLN A 15 11.39 -8.73 3.78
CA GLN A 15 10.07 -8.52 3.21
C GLN A 15 9.13 -9.68 3.52
N SER A 16 8.04 -9.41 4.21
CA SER A 16 6.95 -10.38 4.42
C SER A 16 5.82 -10.10 3.45
N ARG A 17 5.37 -11.13 2.72
CA ARG A 17 4.31 -11.02 1.72
C ARG A 17 3.23 -12.06 1.96
N VAL A 18 1.97 -11.66 1.87
CA VAL A 18 0.82 -12.56 2.01
C VAL A 18 -0.15 -12.28 0.87
N ALA A 19 -0.48 -13.32 0.11
CA ALA A 19 -1.42 -13.27 -1.00
C ALA A 19 -2.76 -13.91 -0.61
N LEU A 20 -3.86 -13.22 -0.94
CA LEU A 20 -5.22 -13.74 -0.82
C LEU A 20 -5.72 -14.13 -2.22
N ILE A 21 -6.10 -15.39 -2.38
CA ILE A 21 -6.58 -15.97 -3.63
C ILE A 21 -8.03 -16.40 -3.43
N GLU A 22 -8.91 -15.93 -4.28
CA GLU A 22 -10.32 -16.33 -4.33
C GLU A 22 -10.62 -16.99 -5.67
N ASN A 23 -11.18 -18.19 -5.65
CA ASN A 23 -11.51 -18.96 -6.86
C ASN A 23 -10.34 -19.10 -7.85
N GLY A 24 -9.14 -19.29 -7.33
CA GLY A 24 -7.91 -19.46 -8.12
C GLY A 24 -7.33 -18.16 -8.71
N ARG A 25 -7.84 -16.97 -8.33
CA ARG A 25 -7.36 -15.67 -8.79
C ARG A 25 -6.82 -14.85 -7.63
N LEU A 26 -5.67 -14.22 -7.82
CA LEU A 26 -5.11 -13.28 -6.85
C LEU A 26 -6.02 -12.06 -6.71
N VAL A 27 -6.53 -11.80 -5.52
CA VAL A 27 -7.46 -10.68 -5.27
C VAL A 27 -6.88 -9.61 -4.35
N GLU A 28 -5.99 -9.97 -3.43
CA GLU A 28 -5.28 -9.01 -2.59
C GLU A 28 -3.86 -9.48 -2.29
N ILE A 29 -2.98 -8.51 -2.06
CA ILE A 29 -1.61 -8.76 -1.60
C ILE A 29 -1.27 -7.80 -0.47
N PHE A 30 -0.58 -8.32 0.54
CA PHE A 30 -0.09 -7.60 1.70
C PHE A 30 1.42 -7.70 1.73
N ILE A 31 2.11 -6.57 1.78
CA ILE A 31 3.56 -6.50 1.75
C ILE A 31 4.01 -5.60 2.91
N ASP A 32 4.84 -6.15 3.78
CA ASP A 32 5.55 -5.41 4.81
C ASP A 32 7.05 -5.50 4.58
N PHE A 33 7.72 -4.36 4.66
CA PHE A 33 9.18 -4.30 4.65
C PHE A 33 9.70 -4.34 6.07
N ASN A 34 10.44 -5.40 6.40
CA ASN A 34 11.03 -5.62 7.71
C ASN A 34 12.46 -5.09 7.71
N THR A 35 12.77 -4.15 8.58
CA THR A 35 14.15 -3.80 8.89
C THR A 35 14.56 -4.54 10.16
N SER A 36 15.78 -5.08 10.19
CA SER A 36 16.33 -5.81 11.34
C SER A 36 16.13 -5.02 12.62
N GLY A 37 15.37 -5.57 13.59
CA GLY A 37 15.01 -4.88 14.82
C GLY A 37 13.93 -3.81 14.67
N ALA A 38 13.26 -3.71 13.54
CA ALA A 38 12.23 -2.70 13.30
C ALA A 38 11.10 -2.78 14.32
N ILE A 39 10.71 -1.62 14.80
CA ILE A 39 9.52 -1.42 15.62
C ILE A 39 8.31 -1.51 14.71
N ARG A 40 7.32 -2.36 15.06
CA ARG A 40 6.08 -2.56 14.30
C ARG A 40 4.92 -1.82 14.95
N GLU A 41 3.96 -1.41 14.16
CA GLU A 41 2.67 -0.91 14.67
C GLU A 41 1.97 -2.04 15.44
N GLY A 42 1.46 -1.71 16.64
CA GLY A 42 0.89 -2.70 17.56
C GLY A 42 1.86 -3.27 18.60
N ASP A 43 3.17 -3.20 18.39
CA ASP A 43 4.16 -3.65 19.38
C ASP A 43 3.97 -2.94 20.73
N ILE A 44 4.09 -3.68 21.83
CA ILE A 44 3.99 -3.12 23.18
C ILE A 44 5.37 -3.19 23.87
N PHE A 45 5.81 -2.06 24.35
CA PHE A 45 7.10 -1.90 25.04
C PHE A 45 6.91 -1.43 26.48
N LYS A 46 7.82 -1.84 27.36
CA LYS A 46 8.12 -1.11 28.58
C LYS A 46 9.20 -0.09 28.21
N ALA A 47 8.83 1.17 28.17
CA ALA A 47 9.68 2.27 27.72
C ALA A 47 10.16 3.11 28.90
N ARG A 48 11.30 3.79 28.74
CA ARG A 48 11.80 4.77 29.70
C ARG A 48 11.63 6.17 29.12
N VAL A 49 11.03 7.07 29.89
CA VAL A 49 10.92 8.49 29.56
C VAL A 49 12.29 9.15 29.62
N GLU A 50 12.79 9.71 28.52
CA GLU A 50 14.08 10.39 28.48
C GLU A 50 13.90 11.90 28.64
N THR A 51 13.08 12.52 27.81
CA THR A 51 12.97 13.97 27.75
C THR A 51 11.52 14.41 27.60
N LEU A 52 11.15 15.46 28.31
CA LEU A 52 9.88 16.17 28.10
C LEU A 52 10.12 17.41 27.26
N VAL A 53 9.23 17.66 26.31
CA VAL A 53 9.26 18.86 25.47
C VAL A 53 7.90 19.59 25.61
N PRO A 54 7.76 20.45 26.64
CA PRO A 54 6.50 21.11 26.95
C PRO A 54 5.95 22.00 25.82
N SER A 55 6.83 22.58 25.02
CA SER A 55 6.45 23.47 23.90
C SER A 55 5.58 22.79 22.83
N ILE A 56 5.68 21.47 22.68
CA ILE A 56 4.88 20.67 21.76
C ILE A 56 4.00 19.65 22.50
N SER A 57 3.90 19.78 23.84
CA SER A 57 3.15 18.86 24.70
C SER A 57 3.51 17.39 24.47
N ALA A 58 4.80 17.07 24.41
CA ALA A 58 5.29 15.75 24.07
C ALA A 58 6.39 15.24 25.01
N ALA A 59 6.55 13.91 25.03
CA ALA A 59 7.66 13.19 25.64
C ALA A 59 8.39 12.33 24.62
N PHE A 60 9.71 12.22 24.75
CA PHE A 60 10.52 11.24 24.04
C PHE A 60 10.86 10.08 24.95
N LEU A 61 10.65 8.86 24.44
CA LEU A 61 10.80 7.63 25.19
C LEU A 61 11.80 6.71 24.49
N LYS A 62 12.62 6.05 25.28
CA LYS A 62 13.55 5.02 24.81
C LYS A 62 12.84 3.67 24.75
N LEU A 63 12.83 3.03 23.58
CA LEU A 63 12.19 1.73 23.35
C LEU A 63 13.18 0.56 23.29
N SER A 64 14.48 0.81 23.04
CA SER A 64 15.50 -0.23 22.90
C SER A 64 16.80 0.20 23.60
N ARG A 65 17.54 -0.78 24.14
CA ARG A 65 18.88 -0.56 24.75
C ARG A 65 19.96 -0.31 23.70
N ASN A 66 19.81 -0.89 22.52
CA ASN A 66 20.78 -0.77 21.44
C ASN A 66 20.22 0.19 20.38
N ASN A 67 20.95 1.25 20.06
CA ASN A 67 20.62 2.22 18.99
C ASN A 67 20.67 1.60 17.56
N LEU A 68 20.84 0.28 17.44
CA LEU A 68 20.96 -0.46 16.18
C LEU A 68 19.73 -0.41 15.29
N THR A 69 18.59 0.11 15.79
CA THR A 69 17.33 0.15 15.05
C THR A 69 16.99 1.50 14.43
N GLY A 70 17.90 2.48 14.44
CA GLY A 70 17.62 3.82 13.87
C GLY A 70 16.47 4.61 14.53
N ALA A 71 15.74 4.00 15.47
CA ALA A 71 14.60 4.57 16.18
C ALA A 71 14.80 4.43 17.69
N GLY A 72 15.90 4.99 18.21
CA GLY A 72 16.19 4.97 19.66
C GLY A 72 15.09 5.59 20.48
N ASN A 73 14.44 6.64 20.01
CA ASN A 73 13.47 7.44 20.74
C ASN A 73 12.13 7.46 20.03
N ALA A 74 11.06 7.16 20.76
CA ALA A 74 9.69 7.27 20.31
C ALA A 74 9.05 8.56 20.84
N PHE A 75 8.02 9.03 20.15
CA PHE A 75 7.26 10.22 20.47
C PHE A 75 5.90 9.87 21.08
N MET A 76 5.55 10.52 22.20
CA MET A 76 4.27 10.38 22.89
C MET A 76 3.69 11.76 23.22
N TYR A 77 2.39 11.95 23.10
CA TYR A 77 1.74 13.18 23.59
C TYR A 77 1.54 13.14 25.10
N LEU A 78 1.84 14.25 25.80
CA LEU A 78 1.73 14.37 27.26
C LEU A 78 0.27 14.35 27.76
N ASN A 79 -0.67 14.75 26.92
CA ASN A 79 -2.11 14.67 27.26
C ASN A 79 -2.63 13.21 27.35
N GLU A 80 -1.85 12.24 26.89
CA GLU A 80 -2.19 10.82 27.00
C GLU A 80 -1.73 10.19 28.34
N ALA A 81 -0.84 10.88 29.11
CA ALA A 81 -0.33 10.41 30.39
C ALA A 81 0.02 11.58 31.33
N SER A 82 -0.85 11.84 32.32
CA SER A 82 -0.83 13.04 33.17
C SER A 82 0.37 13.16 34.11
N ASP A 83 1.02 12.07 34.54
CA ASP A 83 2.11 12.06 35.51
C ASP A 83 3.47 11.64 34.94
N THR A 84 3.71 11.94 33.67
CA THR A 84 4.95 11.56 32.98
C THR A 84 6.11 12.42 33.46
N ARG A 85 7.20 11.80 33.98
CA ARG A 85 8.45 12.46 34.39
C ARG A 85 9.65 11.76 33.76
N PRO A 86 10.75 12.48 33.47
CA PRO A 86 11.99 11.85 33.04
C PRO A 86 12.46 10.76 34.01
N GLY A 87 12.86 9.61 33.45
CA GLY A 87 13.26 8.44 34.22
C GLY A 87 12.13 7.44 34.53
N ASN A 88 10.86 7.83 34.41
CA ASN A 88 9.73 6.91 34.61
C ASN A 88 9.73 5.77 33.59
N GLU A 89 9.31 4.61 34.05
CA GLU A 89 9.06 3.43 33.19
C GLU A 89 7.55 3.31 32.95
N ILE A 90 7.15 3.30 31.68
CA ILE A 90 5.74 3.20 31.27
C ILE A 90 5.56 2.14 30.19
N ILE A 91 4.39 1.50 30.20
CA ILE A 91 3.99 0.56 29.13
C ILE A 91 3.35 1.38 28.04
N VAL A 92 3.83 1.22 26.81
CA VAL A 92 3.35 1.95 25.63
C VAL A 92 3.21 1.03 24.44
N GLN A 93 2.23 1.33 23.58
CA GLN A 93 2.02 0.68 22.31
C GLN A 93 2.41 1.58 21.15
N VAL A 94 3.00 0.99 20.12
CA VAL A 94 3.36 1.70 18.89
C VAL A 94 2.09 1.92 18.06
N ILE A 95 1.73 3.19 17.85
CA ILE A 95 0.56 3.59 17.06
C ILE A 95 0.93 3.87 15.60
N LYS A 96 2.16 4.34 15.36
CA LYS A 96 2.69 4.58 14.00
C LYS A 96 4.18 4.33 14.01
N THR A 97 4.66 3.64 12.99
CA THR A 97 6.09 3.42 12.78
C THR A 97 6.81 4.70 12.33
N ALA A 98 8.13 4.71 12.45
CA ALA A 98 8.97 5.78 11.94
C ALA A 98 8.78 5.97 10.44
N ARG A 99 8.69 7.24 9.97
CA ARG A 99 8.62 7.56 8.54
C ARG A 99 9.57 8.71 8.21
N LYS A 100 10.46 8.47 7.24
CA LYS A 100 11.49 9.46 6.86
C LYS A 100 12.25 9.94 8.12
N ASN A 101 12.14 11.23 8.48
CA ASN A 101 12.81 11.85 9.62
C ASN A 101 11.94 11.96 10.88
N LYS A 102 10.81 11.21 10.98
CA LYS A 102 9.91 11.26 12.15
C LYS A 102 10.07 10.00 12.99
N ALA A 103 10.24 10.20 14.31
CA ALA A 103 10.24 9.11 15.29
C ALA A 103 8.91 8.34 15.30
N PRO A 104 8.92 7.05 15.70
CA PRO A 104 7.70 6.29 15.88
C PRO A 104 6.82 6.96 16.95
N ARG A 105 5.50 6.95 16.73
CA ARG A 105 4.54 7.45 17.71
C ARG A 105 4.08 6.29 18.59
N VAL A 106 4.06 6.51 19.90
CA VAL A 106 3.55 5.56 20.89
C VAL A 106 2.46 6.19 21.75
N SER A 107 1.65 5.35 22.40
CA SER A 107 0.60 5.75 23.34
C SER A 107 0.56 4.80 24.53
N PRO A 108 0.27 5.29 25.75
CA PRO A 108 -0.01 4.46 26.92
C PRO A 108 -1.41 3.84 26.90
N LYS A 109 -2.30 4.34 26.01
CA LYS A 109 -3.59 3.72 25.75
C LYS A 109 -3.38 2.49 24.88
N LEU A 110 -3.42 1.33 25.53
CA LEU A 110 -3.19 0.05 24.87
C LEU A 110 -4.46 -0.46 24.19
N SER A 111 -4.31 -1.15 23.08
CA SER A 111 -5.41 -1.76 22.33
C SER A 111 -4.93 -3.11 21.80
N ILE A 112 -5.48 -4.19 22.33
CA ILE A 112 -5.09 -5.56 21.98
C ILE A 112 -6.21 -6.17 21.13
N PRO A 113 -6.04 -6.23 19.80
CA PRO A 113 -7.09 -6.73 18.92
C PRO A 113 -7.13 -8.26 18.87
N GLY A 114 -8.31 -8.82 19.19
CA GLY A 114 -8.69 -10.18 18.82
C GLY A 114 -9.38 -10.21 17.45
N ARG A 115 -10.04 -11.32 17.15
CA ARG A 115 -10.78 -11.46 15.89
C ARG A 115 -12.08 -10.65 15.89
N TRP A 116 -12.86 -10.76 16.97
CA TRP A 116 -14.19 -10.14 17.12
C TRP A 116 -14.21 -9.02 18.13
N LEU A 117 -13.28 -9.03 19.07
CA LEU A 117 -13.19 -8.10 20.17
C LEU A 117 -11.85 -7.36 20.15
N VAL A 118 -11.82 -6.21 20.83
CA VAL A 118 -10.57 -5.51 21.16
C VAL A 118 -10.57 -5.26 22.65
N LEU A 119 -9.58 -5.77 23.33
CA LEU A 119 -9.36 -5.47 24.75
C LEU A 119 -8.63 -4.14 24.88
N VAL A 120 -9.13 -3.26 25.75
CA VAL A 120 -8.50 -1.97 26.06
C VAL A 120 -8.07 -2.02 27.55
N PRO A 121 -6.82 -2.42 27.84
CA PRO A 121 -6.34 -2.54 29.20
C PRO A 121 -6.36 -1.20 29.95
N ASN A 122 -6.76 -1.23 31.22
CA ASN A 122 -6.79 -0.05 32.12
C ASN A 122 -7.70 1.09 31.61
N ASP A 123 -8.74 0.75 30.88
CA ASP A 123 -9.78 1.68 30.41
C ASP A 123 -11.14 1.01 30.63
N SER A 124 -12.11 1.73 31.15
CA SER A 124 -13.45 1.17 31.43
C SER A 124 -14.45 1.37 30.28
N GLU A 125 -14.03 1.97 29.17
CA GLU A 125 -14.92 2.24 28.05
C GLU A 125 -15.30 0.96 27.29
N THR A 126 -16.60 0.75 27.10
CA THR A 126 -17.13 -0.33 26.25
C THR A 126 -17.77 0.26 25.01
N GLY A 127 -17.33 -0.21 23.84
CA GLY A 127 -17.77 0.29 22.54
C GLY A 127 -18.28 -0.82 21.61
N ILE A 128 -19.20 -0.45 20.70
CA ILE A 128 -19.62 -1.31 19.59
C ILE A 128 -19.35 -0.59 18.28
N SER A 129 -18.78 -1.29 17.31
CA SER A 129 -18.48 -0.73 16.00
C SER A 129 -19.68 0.02 15.41
N LYS A 130 -19.43 1.25 14.95
CA LYS A 130 -20.44 2.08 14.28
C LYS A 130 -20.89 1.50 12.93
N ARG A 131 -20.18 0.52 12.39
CA ARG A 131 -20.51 -0.15 11.13
C ARG A 131 -21.61 -1.22 11.27
N ILE A 132 -21.86 -1.71 12.48
CA ILE A 132 -22.99 -2.60 12.78
C ILE A 132 -24.23 -1.70 12.84
N SER A 133 -25.06 -1.75 11.81
CA SER A 133 -26.22 -0.85 11.66
C SER A 133 -27.53 -1.46 12.15
N ASP A 134 -27.64 -2.78 12.22
CA ASP A 134 -28.85 -3.46 12.71
C ASP A 134 -29.12 -3.15 14.20
N PRO A 135 -30.27 -2.53 14.54
CA PRO A 135 -30.59 -2.17 15.89
C PRO A 135 -30.75 -3.41 16.83
N CYS A 136 -31.26 -4.52 16.29
CA CYS A 136 -31.46 -5.76 17.07
C CYS A 136 -30.10 -6.36 17.45
N GLU A 137 -29.20 -6.43 16.48
CA GLU A 137 -27.85 -6.95 16.68
C GLU A 137 -27.04 -6.05 17.62
N ARG A 138 -27.13 -4.73 17.46
CA ARG A 138 -26.49 -3.79 18.39
C ARG A 138 -26.98 -3.97 19.82
N LYS A 139 -28.29 -4.21 20.03
CA LYS A 139 -28.87 -4.47 21.35
C LYS A 139 -28.35 -5.78 21.93
N ARG A 140 -28.30 -6.85 21.12
CA ARG A 140 -27.73 -8.15 21.53
C ARG A 140 -26.28 -8.00 22.00
N LEU A 141 -25.43 -7.39 21.18
CA LEU A 141 -24.02 -7.19 21.48
C LEU A 141 -23.80 -6.25 22.68
N LYS A 142 -24.68 -5.27 22.90
CA LYS A 142 -24.63 -4.43 24.08
C LYS A 142 -24.95 -5.23 25.35
N ASN A 143 -25.99 -6.03 25.33
CA ASN A 143 -26.34 -6.89 26.46
C ASN A 143 -25.20 -7.88 26.78
N PHE A 144 -24.58 -8.45 25.75
CA PHE A 144 -23.40 -9.28 25.87
C PHE A 144 -22.25 -8.54 26.54
N ALA A 145 -21.88 -7.34 26.07
CA ALA A 145 -20.83 -6.55 26.69
C ALA A 145 -21.13 -6.17 28.15
N ASP A 146 -22.40 -5.83 28.45
CA ASP A 146 -22.82 -5.53 29.81
C ASP A 146 -22.70 -6.75 30.73
N SER A 147 -22.93 -7.97 30.24
CA SER A 147 -22.78 -9.21 30.99
C SER A 147 -21.33 -9.53 31.38
N LEU A 148 -20.36 -8.98 30.65
CA LEU A 148 -18.93 -9.22 30.85
C LEU A 148 -18.26 -8.26 31.84
N LYS A 149 -18.96 -7.27 32.38
CA LYS A 149 -18.38 -6.23 33.26
C LYS A 149 -17.63 -6.78 34.46
N SER A 150 -18.12 -7.87 35.03
CA SER A 150 -17.45 -8.53 36.17
C SER A 150 -16.16 -9.25 35.79
N GLU A 151 -16.09 -9.77 34.57
CA GLU A 151 -14.90 -10.46 34.03
C GLU A 151 -13.82 -9.44 33.56
N LEU A 152 -14.26 -8.32 33.00
CA LEU A 152 -13.39 -7.27 32.49
C LEU A 152 -12.71 -6.46 33.60
N LYS A 153 -13.30 -6.37 34.79
CA LYS A 153 -12.80 -5.54 35.92
C LYS A 153 -12.54 -4.09 35.46
N ASP A 154 -11.27 -3.71 35.39
CA ASP A 154 -10.79 -2.35 35.01
C ASP A 154 -10.43 -2.25 33.55
N HIS A 155 -10.90 -3.17 32.70
CA HIS A 155 -10.57 -3.21 31.26
C HIS A 155 -11.78 -2.86 30.40
N GLY A 156 -11.55 -2.10 29.34
CA GLY A 156 -12.55 -1.79 28.32
C GLY A 156 -12.63 -2.87 27.25
N LEU A 157 -13.75 -2.87 26.53
CA LEU A 157 -14.02 -3.81 25.45
C LEU A 157 -14.63 -3.10 24.26
N ILE A 158 -14.04 -3.27 23.07
CA ILE A 158 -14.63 -2.79 21.82
C ILE A 158 -15.05 -3.99 20.97
N ILE A 159 -16.34 -4.06 20.63
CA ILE A 159 -16.88 -5.09 19.74
C ILE A 159 -16.68 -4.65 18.30
N ARG A 160 -15.98 -5.49 17.51
CA ARG A 160 -15.64 -5.23 16.12
C ARG A 160 -16.80 -5.54 15.18
N THR A 161 -16.76 -5.02 13.96
CA THR A 161 -17.76 -5.31 12.92
C THR A 161 -17.84 -6.82 12.60
N ALA A 162 -16.72 -7.52 12.66
CA ALA A 162 -16.64 -8.97 12.45
C ALA A 162 -17.44 -9.80 13.48
N ALA A 163 -17.87 -9.21 14.59
CA ALA A 163 -18.68 -9.87 15.61
C ALA A 163 -20.18 -9.96 15.23
N GLU A 164 -20.62 -9.28 14.16
CA GLU A 164 -22.00 -9.32 13.68
C GLU A 164 -22.39 -10.75 13.30
N GLY A 165 -23.47 -11.26 13.92
CA GLY A 165 -23.98 -12.62 13.72
C GLY A 165 -23.18 -13.73 14.44
N ILE A 166 -22.12 -13.42 15.15
CA ILE A 166 -21.30 -14.40 15.87
C ILE A 166 -21.94 -14.76 17.21
N SER A 167 -21.92 -16.06 17.57
CA SER A 167 -22.47 -16.53 18.84
C SER A 167 -21.67 -15.99 20.04
N GLU A 168 -22.34 -15.86 21.18
CA GLU A 168 -21.72 -15.36 22.42
C GLU A 168 -20.60 -16.27 22.93
N GLU A 169 -20.68 -17.57 22.66
CA GLU A 169 -19.66 -18.54 23.04
C GLU A 169 -18.29 -18.19 22.40
N TYR A 170 -18.28 -17.86 21.12
CA TYR A 170 -17.05 -17.49 20.41
C TYR A 170 -16.52 -16.14 20.86
N LEU A 171 -17.41 -15.20 21.13
CA LEU A 171 -17.01 -13.90 21.67
C LEU A 171 -16.38 -14.06 23.07
N ARG A 172 -16.89 -14.99 23.92
CA ARG A 172 -16.28 -15.28 25.22
C ARG A 172 -14.91 -15.93 25.12
N GLU A 173 -14.70 -16.81 24.14
CA GLU A 173 -13.39 -17.42 23.92
C GLU A 173 -12.37 -16.41 23.41
N ASP A 174 -12.77 -15.49 22.52
CA ASP A 174 -11.90 -14.39 22.08
C ASP A 174 -11.51 -13.52 23.27
N LEU A 175 -12.47 -13.15 24.14
CA LEU A 175 -12.21 -12.39 25.35
C LEU A 175 -11.25 -13.11 26.29
N LYS A 176 -11.48 -14.40 26.56
CA LYS A 176 -10.60 -15.19 27.41
C LYS A 176 -9.17 -15.15 26.92
N SER A 177 -8.99 -15.30 25.61
CA SER A 177 -7.69 -15.26 24.96
C SER A 177 -6.98 -13.93 25.10
N LEU A 178 -7.75 -12.84 24.97
CA LEU A 178 -7.23 -11.48 25.12
C LEU A 178 -6.84 -11.19 26.58
N LEU A 179 -7.61 -11.68 27.55
CA LEU A 179 -7.28 -11.53 28.96
C LEU A 179 -6.04 -12.33 29.36
N GLU A 180 -5.88 -13.56 28.85
CA GLU A 180 -4.67 -14.37 29.04
C GLU A 180 -3.44 -13.65 28.45
N LEU A 181 -3.54 -13.15 27.23
CA LEU A 181 -2.46 -12.40 26.58
C LEU A 181 -2.09 -11.15 27.39
N TRP A 182 -3.08 -10.39 27.86
CA TRP A 182 -2.81 -9.22 28.69
C TRP A 182 -2.17 -9.59 30.03
N HIS A 183 -2.59 -10.69 30.64
CA HIS A 183 -1.95 -11.21 31.85
C HIS A 183 -0.47 -11.50 31.61
N ASP A 184 -0.10 -12.19 30.52
CA ASP A 184 1.28 -12.51 30.18
C ASP A 184 2.12 -11.25 29.94
N ILE A 185 1.57 -10.26 29.20
CA ILE A 185 2.21 -8.97 28.99
C ILE A 185 2.48 -8.24 30.31
N SER A 186 1.49 -8.24 31.22
CA SER A 186 1.57 -7.57 32.52
C SER A 186 2.61 -8.22 33.42
N GLU A 187 2.62 -9.57 33.49
CA GLU A 187 3.62 -10.31 34.28
C GLU A 187 5.03 -10.11 33.74
N LYS A 188 5.21 -10.11 32.42
CA LYS A 188 6.48 -9.80 31.78
C LYS A 188 6.94 -8.36 32.10
N ALA A 189 6.01 -7.41 32.09
CA ALA A 189 6.31 -6.02 32.42
C ALA A 189 6.79 -5.86 33.89
N LYS A 190 6.22 -6.61 34.82
CA LYS A 190 6.66 -6.60 36.24
C LYS A 190 8.06 -7.16 36.41
N LYS A 191 8.41 -8.20 35.66
CA LYS A 191 9.69 -8.92 35.75
C LYS A 191 10.84 -8.25 34.96
N SER A 192 10.52 -7.37 34.01
CA SER A 192 11.50 -6.77 33.09
C SER A 192 11.77 -5.31 33.43
N SER A 193 13.01 -4.86 33.22
CA SER A 193 13.40 -3.44 33.33
C SER A 193 13.34 -2.74 31.96
N ALA A 194 12.86 -1.49 31.94
CA ALA A 194 12.84 -0.68 30.73
C ALA A 194 14.26 -0.27 30.25
N PRO A 195 14.49 -0.15 28.94
CA PRO A 195 13.55 -0.44 27.86
C PRO A 195 13.53 -1.93 27.48
N CYS A 196 12.36 -2.50 27.22
CA CYS A 196 12.22 -3.85 26.66
C CYS A 196 10.93 -4.04 25.87
N LEU A 197 10.95 -4.96 24.92
CA LEU A 197 9.76 -5.42 24.17
C LEU A 197 8.97 -6.40 25.04
N LEU A 198 7.72 -6.05 25.32
CA LEU A 198 6.80 -6.91 26.08
C LEU A 198 6.00 -7.84 25.17
N TYR A 199 5.46 -7.30 24.08
CA TYR A 199 4.66 -8.01 23.10
C TYR A 199 5.03 -7.56 21.68
N ARG A 200 5.22 -8.53 20.80
CA ARG A 200 5.35 -8.32 19.37
C ARG A 200 4.00 -8.55 18.71
N ASP A 201 3.49 -7.56 17.96
CA ASP A 201 2.24 -7.77 17.22
C ASP A 201 2.41 -8.88 16.18
N MET A 202 1.29 -9.53 15.87
CA MET A 202 1.26 -10.57 14.85
C MET A 202 1.84 -10.03 13.55
N GLY A 203 2.67 -10.82 12.90
CA GLY A 203 3.23 -10.50 11.60
C GLY A 203 2.15 -10.31 10.53
N THR A 204 2.58 -10.07 9.31
CA THR A 204 1.70 -9.84 8.15
C THR A 204 0.65 -10.95 8.02
N LEU A 205 1.04 -12.22 8.15
CA LEU A 205 0.13 -13.36 8.08
C LEU A 205 -0.94 -13.30 9.18
N GLY A 206 -0.55 -13.12 10.43
CA GLY A 206 -1.49 -13.06 11.55
C GLY A 206 -2.50 -11.92 11.43
N ARG A 207 -2.05 -10.73 10.98
CA ARG A 207 -2.95 -9.60 10.69
C ARG A 207 -3.94 -9.94 9.58
N VAL A 208 -3.47 -10.58 8.50
CA VAL A 208 -4.34 -10.99 7.40
C VAL A 208 -5.39 -12.00 7.87
N LEU A 209 -4.99 -13.02 8.61
CA LEU A 209 -5.90 -14.02 9.17
C LEU A 209 -6.94 -13.40 10.11
N ARG A 210 -6.53 -12.43 10.93
CA ARG A 210 -7.40 -11.77 11.93
C ARG A 210 -8.34 -10.74 11.30
N ASP A 211 -7.82 -9.90 10.39
CA ASP A 211 -8.47 -8.65 10.00
C ASP A 211 -9.03 -8.66 8.57
N GLU A 212 -8.44 -9.46 7.68
CA GLU A 212 -8.71 -9.34 6.25
C GLU A 212 -9.67 -10.40 5.71
N VAL A 213 -9.78 -11.54 6.36
CA VAL A 213 -10.65 -12.63 5.91
C VAL A 213 -11.89 -12.73 6.78
N SER A 214 -13.05 -12.50 6.15
CA SER A 214 -14.36 -12.76 6.76
C SER A 214 -14.89 -14.08 6.21
N GLY A 215 -15.03 -15.09 7.07
CA GLY A 215 -15.57 -16.38 6.68
C GLY A 215 -14.54 -17.51 6.65
N LYS A 216 -14.86 -18.59 5.91
CA LYS A 216 -14.03 -19.79 5.81
C LYS A 216 -12.78 -19.52 4.97
N ILE A 217 -11.66 -20.04 5.41
CA ILE A 217 -10.43 -20.18 4.63
C ILE A 217 -10.28 -21.67 4.31
N ASP A 218 -10.11 -22.03 3.05
CA ASP A 218 -9.97 -23.44 2.66
C ASP A 218 -8.54 -23.93 2.84
N GLN A 219 -7.55 -23.09 2.52
CA GLN A 219 -6.14 -23.47 2.61
C GLN A 219 -5.25 -22.28 3.00
N ILE A 220 -4.29 -22.55 3.87
CA ILE A 220 -3.22 -21.62 4.27
C ILE A 220 -1.88 -22.29 3.99
N ILE A 221 -1.08 -21.70 3.12
CA ILE A 221 0.25 -22.22 2.75
C ILE A 221 1.29 -21.24 3.28
N VAL A 222 2.25 -21.75 4.04
CA VAL A 222 3.30 -20.96 4.71
C VAL A 222 4.65 -21.58 4.42
N ASP A 223 5.67 -20.79 4.16
CA ASP A 223 7.00 -21.25 3.78
C ASP A 223 8.04 -21.24 4.92
N THR A 224 7.60 -20.93 6.16
CA THR A 224 8.45 -20.99 7.36
C THR A 224 7.82 -21.84 8.46
N PRO A 225 8.60 -22.69 9.15
CA PRO A 225 8.07 -23.56 10.21
C PRO A 225 7.45 -22.78 11.38
N GLU A 226 8.04 -21.65 11.77
CA GLU A 226 7.57 -20.84 12.90
C GLU A 226 6.18 -20.28 12.65
N GLU A 227 5.96 -19.69 11.47
CA GLU A 227 4.66 -19.11 11.11
C GLU A 227 3.63 -20.20 10.76
N PHE A 228 4.08 -21.38 10.30
CA PHE A 228 3.22 -22.55 10.11
C PHE A 228 2.60 -22.99 11.45
N GLU A 229 3.39 -23.14 12.51
CA GLU A 229 2.87 -23.49 13.83
C GLU A 229 1.98 -22.36 14.39
N ALA A 230 2.35 -21.10 14.21
CA ALA A 230 1.51 -19.97 14.60
C ALA A 230 0.16 -19.96 13.86
N ALA A 231 0.16 -20.25 12.55
CA ALA A 231 -1.06 -20.35 11.75
C ALA A 231 -1.97 -21.50 12.20
N LYS A 232 -1.40 -22.67 12.54
CA LYS A 232 -2.15 -23.81 13.11
C LYS A 232 -2.86 -23.42 14.40
N ILE A 233 -2.13 -22.85 15.35
CA ILE A 233 -2.69 -22.41 16.65
C ILE A 233 -3.81 -21.40 16.40
N PHE A 234 -3.62 -20.46 15.46
CA PHE A 234 -4.63 -19.47 15.11
C PHE A 234 -5.90 -20.13 14.53
N VAL A 235 -5.72 -21.05 13.58
CA VAL A 235 -6.84 -21.78 12.95
C VAL A 235 -7.60 -22.62 13.98
N GLU A 236 -6.91 -23.39 14.81
CA GLU A 236 -7.51 -24.20 15.89
C GLU A 236 -8.31 -23.34 16.85
N ARG A 237 -7.90 -22.11 17.12
CA ARG A 237 -8.56 -21.21 18.05
C ARG A 237 -9.75 -20.50 17.44
N PHE A 238 -9.65 -19.96 16.23
CA PHE A 238 -10.61 -19.03 15.66
C PHE A 238 -11.43 -19.60 14.49
N TYR A 239 -10.98 -20.73 13.89
CA TYR A 239 -11.65 -21.35 12.74
C TYR A 239 -12.24 -22.74 13.03
N ARG A 240 -12.00 -23.34 14.18
CA ARG A 240 -12.52 -24.67 14.56
C ARG A 240 -14.05 -24.80 14.47
N PHE A 241 -14.76 -23.69 14.49
CA PHE A 241 -16.23 -23.64 14.44
C PHE A 241 -16.79 -23.54 13.03
N TYR A 242 -15.95 -23.33 12.03
CA TYR A 242 -16.38 -23.53 10.66
C TYR A 242 -16.37 -25.04 10.37
N PRO A 243 -17.47 -25.61 9.81
CA PRO A 243 -17.68 -27.07 9.68
C PRO A 243 -16.57 -27.82 8.96
N GLU A 244 -15.77 -27.12 8.21
CA GLU A 244 -14.61 -27.63 7.50
C GLU A 244 -13.42 -26.76 7.92
N SER A 245 -12.51 -27.36 8.68
CA SER A 245 -11.30 -26.68 9.16
C SER A 245 -10.42 -26.23 7.99
N SER A 246 -9.80 -25.06 8.15
CA SER A 246 -8.78 -24.60 7.20
C SER A 246 -7.59 -25.57 7.19
N ASP A 247 -7.16 -26.01 6.01
CA ASP A 247 -5.98 -26.83 5.83
C ASP A 247 -4.74 -25.94 5.88
N VAL A 248 -3.88 -26.14 6.88
CA VAL A 248 -2.62 -25.39 7.03
C VAL A 248 -1.49 -26.26 6.55
N GLN A 249 -0.72 -25.80 5.57
CA GLN A 249 0.38 -26.55 4.94
C GLN A 249 1.69 -25.78 5.03
N LEU A 250 2.77 -26.52 5.37
CA LEU A 250 4.13 -26.01 5.26
C LEU A 250 4.63 -26.25 3.82
N TYR A 251 5.11 -25.20 3.18
CA TYR A 251 5.75 -25.27 1.87
C TYR A 251 7.25 -25.48 2.03
N GLU A 252 7.74 -26.65 1.64
CA GLU A 252 9.16 -27.02 1.73
C GLU A 252 9.89 -27.01 0.37
N GLY A 253 9.24 -26.47 -0.68
CA GLY A 253 9.81 -26.40 -2.02
C GLY A 253 11.07 -25.51 -2.10
N VAL A 254 11.93 -25.82 -3.08
CA VAL A 254 13.15 -25.05 -3.38
C VAL A 254 12.80 -23.74 -4.11
N THR A 255 11.82 -23.79 -5.02
CA THR A 255 11.32 -22.58 -5.72
C THR A 255 10.61 -21.68 -4.72
N PRO A 256 10.84 -20.35 -4.75
CA PRO A 256 10.08 -19.44 -3.89
C PRO A 256 8.57 -19.64 -4.04
N VAL A 257 7.84 -19.60 -2.92
CA VAL A 257 6.42 -19.97 -2.88
C VAL A 257 5.56 -19.14 -3.84
N PHE A 258 5.81 -17.83 -3.94
CA PHE A 258 5.08 -16.95 -4.87
C PHE A 258 5.37 -17.24 -6.34
N GLU A 259 6.60 -17.61 -6.65
CA GLU A 259 6.97 -18.05 -8.00
C GLU A 259 6.30 -19.39 -8.36
N TYR A 260 6.33 -20.37 -7.44
CA TYR A 260 5.70 -21.67 -7.62
C TYR A 260 4.19 -21.57 -7.92
N PHE A 261 3.48 -20.66 -7.26
CA PHE A 261 2.05 -20.43 -7.48
C PHE A 261 1.75 -19.38 -8.55
N GLY A 262 2.74 -18.84 -9.26
CA GLY A 262 2.55 -17.84 -10.32
C GLY A 262 2.11 -16.45 -9.83
N ILE A 263 2.24 -16.19 -8.53
CA ILE A 263 1.82 -14.93 -7.91
C ILE A 263 2.72 -13.78 -8.35
N GLU A 264 4.03 -14.02 -8.56
CA GLU A 264 4.96 -12.99 -9.03
C GLU A 264 4.55 -12.37 -10.37
N ASP A 265 4.04 -13.18 -11.29
CA ASP A 265 3.56 -12.69 -12.58
C ASP A 265 2.29 -11.85 -12.44
N GLU A 266 1.39 -12.25 -11.52
CA GLU A 266 0.18 -11.46 -11.24
C GLU A 266 0.52 -10.12 -10.56
N ILE A 267 1.53 -10.08 -9.70
CA ILE A 267 2.04 -8.84 -9.09
C ILE A 267 2.62 -7.92 -10.17
N ARG A 268 3.44 -8.44 -11.09
CA ARG A 268 4.00 -7.65 -12.20
C ARG A 268 2.89 -7.05 -13.06
N LYS A 269 1.91 -7.86 -13.45
CA LYS A 269 0.72 -7.38 -14.21
C LYS A 269 -0.09 -6.35 -13.43
N ALA A 270 -0.13 -6.46 -12.09
CA ALA A 270 -0.86 -5.52 -11.25
C ALA A 270 -0.21 -4.14 -11.13
N ILE A 271 1.04 -3.96 -11.57
CA ILE A 271 1.69 -2.63 -11.64
C ILE A 271 1.52 -2.00 -13.03
N ASP A 272 1.18 -2.80 -14.04
CA ASP A 272 1.01 -2.32 -15.40
C ASP A 272 -0.22 -1.41 -15.53
N ARG A 273 -0.11 -0.42 -16.41
CA ARG A 273 -1.21 0.48 -16.76
C ARG A 273 -2.37 -0.25 -17.45
N LYS A 274 -2.04 -1.26 -18.28
CA LYS A 274 -3.00 -2.00 -19.11
C LYS A 274 -3.28 -3.38 -18.53
N VAL A 275 -4.57 -3.73 -18.44
CA VAL A 275 -5.05 -5.04 -17.97
C VAL A 275 -5.87 -5.70 -19.06
N TRP A 276 -5.41 -6.86 -19.52
CA TRP A 276 -6.14 -7.64 -20.54
C TRP A 276 -7.24 -8.49 -19.91
N LEU A 277 -8.38 -8.51 -20.55
CA LEU A 277 -9.53 -9.36 -20.21
C LEU A 277 -9.50 -10.65 -21.03
N LYS A 278 -10.21 -11.68 -20.58
CA LYS A 278 -10.26 -12.98 -21.26
C LYS A 278 -10.87 -12.90 -22.66
N SER A 279 -11.83 -11.99 -22.85
CA SER A 279 -12.47 -11.70 -24.13
C SER A 279 -11.54 -11.07 -25.17
N GLY A 280 -10.40 -10.54 -24.76
CA GLY A 280 -9.51 -9.73 -25.60
C GLY A 280 -9.80 -8.22 -25.52
N ALA A 281 -10.79 -7.80 -24.73
CA ALA A 281 -10.95 -6.44 -24.28
C ALA A 281 -9.83 -6.07 -23.27
N TYR A 282 -9.71 -4.81 -22.90
CA TYR A 282 -8.71 -4.41 -21.91
C TYR A 282 -9.13 -3.14 -21.16
N LEU A 283 -8.61 -3.02 -19.95
CA LEU A 283 -8.71 -1.83 -19.12
C LEU A 283 -7.43 -1.01 -19.22
N VAL A 284 -7.57 0.31 -19.14
CA VAL A 284 -6.46 1.25 -18.91
C VAL A 284 -6.72 1.93 -17.57
N ILE A 285 -5.80 1.78 -16.61
CA ILE A 285 -5.94 2.30 -15.25
C ILE A 285 -4.90 3.38 -15.04
N ASP A 286 -5.36 4.63 -14.91
CA ASP A 286 -4.53 5.80 -14.66
C ASP A 286 -4.83 6.40 -13.29
N GLN A 287 -3.80 6.46 -12.45
CA GLN A 287 -3.86 7.12 -11.15
C GLN A 287 -3.30 8.53 -11.28
N THR A 288 -4.12 9.53 -11.00
CA THR A 288 -3.72 10.93 -10.89
C THR A 288 -3.57 11.32 -9.42
N GLU A 289 -3.19 12.55 -9.15
CA GLU A 289 -3.10 13.08 -7.78
C GLU A 289 -4.47 13.08 -7.06
N ALA A 290 -5.56 13.37 -7.76
CA ALA A 290 -6.90 13.55 -7.20
C ALA A 290 -7.79 12.31 -7.29
N MET A 291 -7.68 11.52 -8.36
CA MET A 291 -8.59 10.42 -8.64
C MET A 291 -7.92 9.33 -9.50
N THR A 292 -8.58 8.17 -9.57
CA THR A 292 -8.25 7.12 -10.53
C THR A 292 -9.25 7.11 -11.66
N VAL A 293 -8.76 7.06 -12.89
CA VAL A 293 -9.59 6.94 -14.09
C VAL A 293 -9.36 5.57 -14.70
N ILE A 294 -10.43 4.89 -15.07
CA ILE A 294 -10.39 3.56 -15.70
C ILE A 294 -11.17 3.63 -16.99
N ASP A 295 -10.49 3.35 -18.10
CA ASP A 295 -11.05 3.31 -19.45
C ASP A 295 -11.19 1.86 -19.91
N VAL A 296 -12.37 1.50 -20.45
CA VAL A 296 -12.71 0.16 -20.95
C VAL A 296 -12.69 0.14 -22.47
N ASN A 297 -11.82 -0.69 -23.02
CA ASN A 297 -11.66 -0.84 -24.47
C ASN A 297 -12.05 -2.22 -24.94
N THR A 298 -12.87 -2.33 -25.99
CA THR A 298 -13.30 -3.63 -26.56
C THR A 298 -12.16 -4.39 -27.24
N GLY A 299 -11.07 -3.71 -27.64
CA GLY A 299 -9.95 -4.35 -28.32
C GLY A 299 -10.37 -5.01 -29.64
N LYS A 300 -10.03 -6.31 -29.78
CA LYS A 300 -10.39 -7.14 -30.94
C LYS A 300 -11.67 -7.96 -30.70
N PHE A 301 -12.47 -7.60 -29.72
CA PHE A 301 -13.70 -8.33 -29.39
C PHE A 301 -14.78 -8.08 -30.46
N THR A 302 -14.79 -8.91 -31.50
CA THR A 302 -15.70 -8.80 -32.67
C THR A 302 -16.58 -10.04 -32.86
N SER A 303 -16.69 -10.89 -31.84
CA SER A 303 -17.10 -12.30 -32.04
C SER A 303 -18.57 -12.60 -31.91
N ALA A 304 -19.46 -11.62 -31.72
CA ALA A 304 -20.90 -11.92 -31.63
C ALA A 304 -21.69 -11.30 -32.78
N PRO A 305 -22.74 -11.99 -33.26
CA PRO A 305 -23.62 -11.48 -34.31
C PRO A 305 -24.46 -10.28 -33.90
N ASP A 306 -24.55 -10.00 -32.61
CA ASP A 306 -25.27 -8.87 -32.01
C ASP A 306 -24.35 -7.98 -31.23
N MET A 307 -24.11 -6.76 -31.73
CA MET A 307 -23.22 -5.77 -31.17
C MET A 307 -23.64 -5.34 -29.74
N ARG A 308 -24.95 -5.25 -29.49
CA ARG A 308 -25.50 -4.88 -28.18
C ARG A 308 -25.10 -5.88 -27.08
N HIS A 309 -25.35 -7.18 -27.32
CA HIS A 309 -24.99 -8.22 -26.35
C HIS A 309 -23.47 -8.31 -26.14
N THR A 310 -22.70 -8.05 -27.19
CA THR A 310 -21.24 -8.03 -27.14
C THR A 310 -20.72 -6.91 -26.22
N VAL A 311 -21.24 -5.68 -26.37
CA VAL A 311 -20.87 -4.53 -25.54
C VAL A 311 -21.23 -4.76 -24.08
N LEU A 312 -22.46 -5.22 -23.82
CA LEU A 312 -22.89 -5.49 -22.43
C LEU A 312 -22.06 -6.60 -21.77
N ALA A 313 -21.71 -7.65 -22.50
CA ALA A 313 -20.87 -8.74 -22.00
C ALA A 313 -19.45 -8.25 -21.68
N ALA A 314 -18.85 -7.44 -22.58
CA ALA A 314 -17.53 -6.84 -22.36
C ALA A 314 -17.52 -5.90 -21.15
N ASN A 315 -18.54 -5.06 -21.00
CA ASN A 315 -18.67 -4.16 -19.86
C ASN A 315 -18.87 -4.92 -18.54
N LYS A 316 -19.59 -6.03 -18.53
CA LYS A 316 -19.75 -6.88 -17.35
C LYS A 316 -18.44 -7.55 -16.94
N GLU A 317 -17.70 -8.11 -17.91
CA GLU A 317 -16.37 -8.68 -17.65
C GLU A 317 -15.40 -7.59 -17.14
N ALA A 318 -15.46 -6.39 -17.73
CA ALA A 318 -14.69 -5.25 -17.27
C ALA A 318 -15.05 -4.86 -15.82
N ALA A 319 -16.33 -4.81 -15.48
CA ALA A 319 -16.81 -4.49 -14.12
C ALA A 319 -16.31 -5.49 -13.07
N GLU A 320 -16.33 -6.79 -13.38
CA GLU A 320 -15.76 -7.85 -12.53
C GLU A 320 -14.26 -7.62 -12.31
N GLU A 321 -13.52 -7.42 -13.40
CA GLU A 321 -12.08 -7.23 -13.32
C GLU A 321 -11.72 -5.91 -12.62
N ILE A 322 -12.46 -4.83 -12.85
CA ILE A 322 -12.27 -3.55 -12.14
C ILE A 322 -12.43 -3.77 -10.63
N ALA A 323 -13.49 -4.44 -10.18
CA ALA A 323 -13.70 -4.73 -8.76
C ALA A 323 -12.49 -5.50 -8.16
N ARG A 324 -11.95 -6.49 -8.89
CA ARG A 324 -10.75 -7.22 -8.50
C ARG A 324 -9.51 -6.31 -8.46
N GLN A 325 -9.29 -5.50 -9.48
CA GLN A 325 -8.12 -4.62 -9.59
C GLN A 325 -8.11 -3.54 -8.50
N LEU A 326 -9.26 -3.02 -8.10
CA LEU A 326 -9.37 -2.09 -6.98
C LEU A 326 -8.88 -2.70 -5.67
N ARG A 327 -9.19 -3.97 -5.42
CA ARG A 327 -8.69 -4.73 -4.25
C ARG A 327 -7.19 -5.03 -4.40
N LEU A 328 -6.78 -5.64 -5.50
CA LEU A 328 -5.41 -6.11 -5.75
C LEU A 328 -4.40 -4.96 -5.71
N ARG A 329 -4.71 -3.85 -6.37
CA ARG A 329 -3.86 -2.66 -6.39
C ARG A 329 -4.02 -1.77 -5.17
N SER A 330 -4.97 -2.08 -4.26
CA SER A 330 -5.32 -1.23 -3.11
C SER A 330 -5.70 0.21 -3.51
N ILE A 331 -6.38 0.37 -4.65
CA ILE A 331 -6.82 1.67 -5.16
C ILE A 331 -7.94 2.20 -4.27
N GLY A 332 -7.85 3.47 -3.87
CA GLY A 332 -8.88 4.14 -3.06
C GLY A 332 -8.95 5.64 -3.36
N GLY A 333 -10.00 6.27 -2.90
CA GLY A 333 -10.35 7.67 -3.19
C GLY A 333 -11.50 7.75 -4.18
N ILE A 334 -11.51 8.78 -5.02
CA ILE A 334 -12.46 8.97 -6.11
C ILE A 334 -12.02 8.12 -7.30
N ILE A 335 -12.93 7.38 -7.89
CA ILE A 335 -12.69 6.51 -9.05
C ILE A 335 -13.78 6.79 -10.07
N VAL A 336 -13.36 6.97 -11.31
CA VAL A 336 -14.25 7.19 -12.46
C VAL A 336 -13.98 6.10 -13.49
N VAL A 337 -15.03 5.44 -13.94
CA VAL A 337 -14.95 4.37 -14.93
C VAL A 337 -15.69 4.78 -16.18
N ASP A 338 -14.99 4.73 -17.31
CA ASP A 338 -15.52 4.94 -18.66
C ASP A 338 -15.78 3.57 -19.30
N PHE A 339 -17.05 3.14 -19.26
CA PHE A 339 -17.46 1.91 -19.90
C PHE A 339 -17.77 2.14 -21.39
N VAL A 340 -17.68 1.07 -22.17
CA VAL A 340 -18.07 1.17 -23.58
C VAL A 340 -19.52 1.61 -23.69
N ASP A 341 -19.81 2.55 -24.55
CA ASP A 341 -21.12 3.17 -24.73
C ASP A 341 -22.26 2.16 -24.90
N MET A 342 -23.34 2.39 -24.16
CA MET A 342 -24.58 1.61 -24.21
C MET A 342 -25.76 2.54 -24.49
N GLU A 343 -26.52 2.21 -25.51
CA GLU A 343 -27.69 3.01 -25.93
C GLU A 343 -28.91 2.81 -24.98
N PHE A 344 -29.10 1.59 -24.49
CA PHE A 344 -30.31 1.22 -23.74
C PHE A 344 -30.13 1.39 -22.22
N GLU A 345 -31.04 2.08 -21.60
CA GLU A 345 -31.07 2.26 -20.13
C GLU A 345 -31.21 0.92 -19.36
N ALA A 346 -31.84 -0.07 -19.96
CA ALA A 346 -31.95 -1.41 -19.38
C ALA A 346 -30.55 -2.05 -19.19
N ASP A 347 -29.67 -1.91 -20.19
CA ASP A 347 -28.32 -2.46 -20.19
C ASP A 347 -27.42 -1.71 -19.18
N LYS A 348 -27.57 -0.40 -19.10
CA LYS A 348 -26.87 0.44 -18.09
C LYS A 348 -27.24 0.02 -16.68
N ASN A 349 -28.53 -0.15 -16.40
CA ASN A 349 -29.02 -0.59 -15.11
C ASN A 349 -28.58 -2.01 -14.76
N GLU A 350 -28.50 -2.90 -15.76
CA GLU A 350 -28.01 -4.26 -15.61
C GLU A 350 -26.51 -4.27 -15.27
N LEU A 351 -25.71 -3.48 -15.97
CA LEU A 351 -24.30 -3.29 -15.68
C LEU A 351 -24.06 -2.78 -14.27
N LEU A 352 -24.79 -1.72 -13.86
CA LEU A 352 -24.63 -1.15 -12.52
C LEU A 352 -24.96 -2.16 -11.41
N ARG A 353 -26.04 -2.94 -11.58
CA ARG A 353 -26.37 -4.02 -10.61
C ARG A 353 -25.29 -5.09 -10.57
N HIS A 354 -24.76 -5.48 -11.72
CA HIS A 354 -23.68 -6.45 -11.81
C HIS A 354 -22.40 -5.93 -11.13
N PHE A 355 -22.01 -4.71 -11.42
CA PHE A 355 -20.85 -4.07 -10.82
C PHE A 355 -21.00 -3.93 -9.30
N GLN A 356 -22.17 -3.46 -8.81
CA GLN A 356 -22.45 -3.35 -7.38
C GLN A 356 -22.35 -4.71 -6.67
N ASN A 357 -22.77 -5.79 -7.32
CA ASN A 357 -22.65 -7.14 -6.76
C ASN A 357 -21.17 -7.53 -6.54
N PHE A 358 -20.29 -7.31 -7.51
CA PHE A 358 -18.84 -7.59 -7.33
C PHE A 358 -18.18 -6.67 -6.31
N LEU A 359 -18.53 -5.39 -6.27
CA LEU A 359 -18.04 -4.45 -5.28
C LEU A 359 -18.50 -4.79 -3.85
N SER A 360 -19.62 -5.50 -3.69
CA SER A 360 -20.11 -5.91 -2.37
C SER A 360 -19.18 -6.90 -1.65
N HIS A 361 -18.35 -7.63 -2.40
CA HIS A 361 -17.34 -8.54 -1.84
C HIS A 361 -16.10 -7.79 -1.28
N ASP A 362 -15.96 -6.50 -1.60
CA ASP A 362 -14.89 -5.69 -1.05
C ASP A 362 -15.25 -5.17 0.35
N ARG A 363 -14.44 -5.55 1.35
CA ARG A 363 -14.64 -5.13 2.75
C ARG A 363 -14.60 -3.60 2.93
N MET A 364 -13.97 -2.85 2.00
CA MET A 364 -13.96 -1.39 2.01
C MET A 364 -15.30 -0.80 1.62
N LYS A 365 -16.26 -1.64 1.18
CA LYS A 365 -17.63 -1.27 0.77
C LYS A 365 -17.62 -0.06 -0.18
N PRO A 366 -17.04 -0.17 -1.39
CA PRO A 366 -17.09 0.89 -2.37
C PRO A 366 -18.53 1.32 -2.63
N LYS A 367 -18.74 2.61 -2.88
CA LYS A 367 -20.07 3.15 -3.18
C LYS A 367 -20.09 3.70 -4.59
N ILE A 368 -21.01 3.19 -5.41
CA ILE A 368 -21.38 3.80 -6.69
C ILE A 368 -22.33 4.96 -6.37
N PHE A 369 -22.08 6.14 -6.93
CA PHE A 369 -22.92 7.31 -6.76
C PHE A 369 -23.88 7.50 -7.92
N SER A 370 -23.37 7.52 -9.13
CA SER A 370 -24.18 7.78 -10.32
C SER A 370 -23.52 7.23 -11.58
N LEU A 371 -24.36 7.10 -12.60
CA LEU A 371 -23.95 7.13 -13.99
C LEU A 371 -24.19 8.55 -14.49
N THR A 372 -23.16 9.24 -14.91
CA THR A 372 -23.25 10.63 -15.37
C THR A 372 -23.94 10.74 -16.73
N GLN A 373 -24.30 11.96 -17.13
CA GLN A 373 -24.83 12.23 -18.49
C GLN A 373 -23.82 11.88 -19.59
N LEU A 374 -22.50 11.83 -19.27
CA LEU A 374 -21.45 11.44 -20.18
C LEU A 374 -21.22 9.91 -20.23
N GLY A 375 -22.00 9.12 -19.52
CA GLY A 375 -21.84 7.66 -19.48
C GLY A 375 -20.80 7.15 -18.47
N LEU A 376 -20.20 8.04 -17.66
CA LEU A 376 -19.17 7.69 -16.69
C LEU A 376 -19.80 7.16 -15.40
N VAL A 377 -19.24 6.08 -14.85
CA VAL A 377 -19.62 5.57 -13.53
C VAL A 377 -18.70 6.16 -12.46
N GLU A 378 -19.30 6.87 -11.51
CA GLU A 378 -18.61 7.47 -10.37
C GLU A 378 -18.73 6.60 -9.15
N LEU A 379 -17.59 6.30 -8.52
CA LEU A 379 -17.55 5.57 -7.27
C LEU A 379 -16.46 6.06 -6.34
N THR A 380 -16.61 5.75 -5.05
CA THR A 380 -15.58 5.99 -4.05
C THR A 380 -15.24 4.72 -3.30
N ARG A 381 -13.96 4.57 -2.94
CA ARG A 381 -13.45 3.50 -2.11
C ARG A 381 -12.53 4.06 -1.03
N LYS A 382 -12.71 3.64 0.23
CA LYS A 382 -11.86 4.10 1.33
C LYS A 382 -10.40 3.70 1.13
N ARG A 383 -9.45 4.62 1.39
CA ARG A 383 -8.00 4.30 1.45
C ARG A 383 -7.65 3.85 2.86
N GLU A 384 -7.16 2.63 3.02
CA GLU A 384 -6.66 2.14 4.32
C GLU A 384 -5.15 1.91 4.31
N ARG A 385 -4.58 1.58 3.16
CA ARG A 385 -3.16 1.32 2.99
C ARG A 385 -2.63 1.96 1.70
N PRO A 386 -1.30 2.09 1.54
CA PRO A 386 -0.71 2.54 0.29
C PRO A 386 -1.12 1.64 -0.87
N ASP A 387 -1.23 2.20 -2.06
CA ASP A 387 -1.46 1.41 -3.27
C ASP A 387 -0.22 0.58 -3.64
N LEU A 388 -0.45 -0.55 -4.32
CA LEU A 388 0.59 -1.53 -4.65
C LEU A 388 1.71 -0.93 -5.50
N LYS A 389 1.38 -0.03 -6.45
CA LYS A 389 2.36 0.61 -7.31
C LYS A 389 3.30 1.51 -6.51
N SER A 390 2.76 2.36 -5.65
CA SER A 390 3.58 3.24 -4.80
C SER A 390 4.43 2.48 -3.79
N LEU A 391 3.98 1.28 -3.39
CA LEU A 391 4.72 0.41 -2.47
C LEU A 391 5.92 -0.27 -3.14
N LEU A 392 5.77 -0.69 -4.40
CA LEU A 392 6.77 -1.48 -5.13
C LEU A 392 7.64 -0.66 -6.09
N THR A 393 7.29 0.61 -6.37
CA THR A 393 7.99 1.45 -7.34
C THR A 393 8.41 2.78 -6.75
N ARG A 394 9.25 3.49 -7.46
CA ARG A 394 9.64 4.88 -7.17
C ARG A 394 9.52 5.73 -8.42
N SER A 395 9.48 7.03 -8.24
CA SER A 395 9.49 8.00 -9.34
C SER A 395 10.61 7.73 -10.34
N CYS A 396 10.27 7.78 -11.61
CA CYS A 396 11.24 7.61 -12.69
C CYS A 396 12.29 8.75 -12.65
N PRO A 397 13.59 8.45 -12.50
CA PRO A 397 14.60 9.51 -12.44
C PRO A 397 14.79 10.26 -13.76
N VAL A 398 14.26 9.72 -14.88
CA VAL A 398 14.39 10.30 -16.21
C VAL A 398 13.28 11.31 -16.49
N CYS A 399 12.02 10.95 -16.28
CA CYS A 399 10.87 11.82 -16.57
C CYS A 399 10.19 12.41 -15.33
N GLY A 400 10.62 12.06 -14.11
CA GLY A 400 10.00 12.54 -12.87
C GLY A 400 8.51 12.20 -12.79
N ASP A 401 8.12 11.02 -13.28
CA ASP A 401 6.75 10.50 -13.39
C ASP A 401 5.85 11.20 -14.43
N ASN A 402 6.36 12.14 -15.20
CA ASN A 402 5.59 12.79 -16.27
C ASN A 402 5.27 11.84 -17.44
N GLY A 403 6.00 10.73 -17.59
CA GLY A 403 5.85 9.79 -18.70
C GLY A 403 6.35 10.30 -20.04
N PHE A 404 6.86 11.54 -20.08
CA PHE A 404 7.34 12.22 -21.28
C PHE A 404 8.73 12.81 -21.07
N ILE A 405 9.51 12.84 -22.13
CA ILE A 405 10.78 13.58 -22.22
C ILE A 405 10.71 14.51 -23.43
N GLU A 406 11.44 15.63 -23.39
CA GLU A 406 11.52 16.52 -24.52
C GLU A 406 12.14 15.80 -25.72
N ARG A 407 11.64 16.12 -26.92
CA ARG A 407 12.21 15.64 -28.17
C ARG A 407 13.57 16.28 -28.42
N GLU A 408 14.48 15.53 -29.05
CA GLU A 408 15.82 15.97 -29.35
C GLU A 408 15.80 17.25 -30.20
N GLU A 409 14.81 17.42 -31.10
CA GLU A 409 14.63 18.62 -31.90
C GLU A 409 14.38 19.87 -31.03
N ASN A 410 13.53 19.73 -30.00
CA ASN A 410 13.19 20.84 -29.12
C ASN A 410 14.37 21.25 -28.25
N ILE A 411 15.14 20.26 -27.77
CA ILE A 411 16.39 20.49 -27.02
C ILE A 411 17.41 21.17 -27.90
N ALA A 412 17.58 20.72 -29.16
CA ALA A 412 18.44 21.36 -30.14
C ALA A 412 18.09 22.83 -30.34
N MET A 413 16.80 23.15 -30.51
CA MET A 413 16.37 24.54 -30.64
C MET A 413 16.61 25.37 -29.38
N SER A 414 16.51 24.77 -28.21
CA SER A 414 16.80 25.43 -26.94
C SER A 414 18.29 25.73 -26.82
N ILE A 415 19.17 24.82 -27.23
CA ILE A 415 20.60 25.02 -27.31
C ILE A 415 20.94 26.08 -28.35
N LYS A 416 20.32 26.07 -29.56
CA LYS A 416 20.50 27.08 -30.58
C LYS A 416 20.18 28.49 -30.08
N ARG A 417 19.06 28.66 -29.38
CA ARG A 417 18.67 29.94 -28.75
C ARG A 417 19.66 30.35 -27.66
N PHE A 418 20.15 29.42 -26.88
CA PHE A 418 21.17 29.69 -25.88
C PHE A 418 22.48 30.15 -26.51
N ILE A 419 22.96 29.47 -27.57
CA ILE A 419 24.15 29.89 -28.34
C ILE A 419 23.96 31.30 -28.87
N ARG A 420 22.82 31.62 -29.49
CA ARG A 420 22.52 32.97 -30.00
C ARG A 420 22.62 34.02 -28.89
N LYS A 421 22.10 33.73 -27.69
CA LYS A 421 22.17 34.62 -26.53
C LYS A 421 23.62 34.87 -26.09
N ILE A 422 24.44 33.82 -25.96
CA ILE A 422 25.83 33.99 -25.51
C ILE A 422 26.72 34.60 -26.56
N THR A 423 26.50 34.31 -27.85
CA THR A 423 27.24 34.90 -28.99
C THR A 423 27.03 36.42 -29.06
N SER A 424 25.83 36.91 -28.70
CA SER A 424 25.53 38.35 -28.70
C SER A 424 26.21 39.10 -27.54
N SER A 425 26.63 38.39 -26.49
CA SER A 425 27.19 39.00 -25.27
C SER A 425 28.68 38.81 -25.07
N ASN A 426 29.38 38.02 -25.94
CA ASN A 426 30.82 37.82 -25.86
C ASN A 426 31.46 37.52 -27.23
N ASN A 427 32.80 37.66 -27.26
CA ASN A 427 33.61 37.45 -28.48
C ASN A 427 34.35 36.10 -28.48
N ALA A 428 33.89 35.08 -27.75
CA ALA A 428 34.53 33.78 -27.75
C ALA A 428 34.54 33.15 -29.16
N GLU A 429 35.63 32.50 -29.53
CA GLU A 429 35.83 31.86 -30.83
C GLU A 429 35.12 30.50 -30.90
N ALA A 430 35.00 29.84 -29.72
CA ALA A 430 34.41 28.51 -29.62
C ALA A 430 33.56 28.35 -28.37
N PHE A 431 32.55 27.51 -28.49
CA PHE A 431 31.67 27.05 -27.41
C PHE A 431 31.69 25.53 -27.31
N LEU A 432 31.83 24.98 -26.10
CA LEU A 432 31.68 23.57 -25.82
C LEU A 432 30.44 23.39 -24.96
N ILE A 433 29.46 22.65 -25.48
CA ILE A 433 28.19 22.37 -24.79
C ILE A 433 28.08 20.88 -24.52
N GLN A 434 27.81 20.55 -23.27
CA GLN A 434 27.47 19.20 -22.86
C GLN A 434 25.95 19.00 -22.89
N ALA A 435 25.52 17.85 -23.41
CA ALA A 435 24.14 17.41 -23.44
C ALA A 435 24.07 15.89 -23.24
N ASP A 436 22.87 15.36 -23.03
CA ASP A 436 22.70 13.92 -23.07
C ASP A 436 23.09 13.35 -24.46
N ARG A 437 23.50 12.08 -24.48
CA ARG A 437 24.08 11.45 -25.70
C ARG A 437 23.16 11.47 -26.91
N TYR A 438 21.84 11.40 -26.72
CA TYR A 438 20.89 11.35 -27.81
C TYR A 438 20.65 12.73 -28.41
N SER A 439 20.48 13.74 -27.57
CA SER A 439 20.40 15.15 -28.01
C SER A 439 21.69 15.58 -28.69
N ALA A 440 22.86 15.19 -28.16
CA ALA A 440 24.14 15.46 -28.76
C ALA A 440 24.26 14.80 -30.14
N ALA A 441 23.95 13.52 -30.25
CA ALA A 441 23.99 12.80 -31.54
C ALA A 441 23.06 13.44 -32.60
N TYR A 442 21.84 13.82 -32.19
CA TYR A 442 20.93 14.54 -33.09
C TYR A 442 21.52 15.85 -33.59
N ILE A 443 22.05 16.68 -32.68
CA ILE A 443 22.62 17.98 -33.04
C ILE A 443 23.82 17.81 -33.97
N ILE A 444 24.72 16.90 -33.64
CA ILE A 444 25.94 16.65 -34.46
C ILE A 444 25.57 16.22 -35.88
N THR A 445 24.56 15.37 -36.02
CA THR A 445 24.19 14.80 -37.33
C THR A 445 23.26 15.68 -38.16
N LYS A 446 22.47 16.54 -37.54
CA LYS A 446 21.39 17.26 -38.22
C LYS A 446 21.50 18.79 -38.17
N CYS A 447 22.22 19.36 -37.22
CA CYS A 447 22.13 20.79 -36.93
C CYS A 447 23.50 21.50 -36.92
N LEU A 448 24.56 20.80 -36.55
CA LEU A 448 25.82 21.42 -36.14
C LEU A 448 26.50 22.23 -37.19
N ASP A 449 26.50 21.74 -38.44
CA ASP A 449 27.19 22.44 -39.55
C ASP A 449 26.43 23.73 -39.92
N GLU A 450 25.10 23.70 -39.98
CA GLU A 450 24.27 24.91 -40.20
C GLU A 450 24.52 25.94 -39.06
N TRP A 451 24.60 25.50 -37.80
CA TRP A 451 24.83 26.42 -36.70
C TRP A 451 26.21 27.06 -36.71
N ARG A 452 27.25 26.32 -37.16
CA ARG A 452 28.60 26.86 -37.33
C ARG A 452 28.65 27.94 -38.40
N GLU A 453 27.92 27.75 -39.48
CA GLU A 453 27.79 28.75 -40.54
C GLU A 453 27.00 29.98 -40.06
N GLU A 454 25.85 29.77 -39.42
CA GLU A 454 24.97 30.85 -38.97
C GLU A 454 25.64 31.75 -37.93
N PHE A 455 26.33 31.16 -36.96
CA PHE A 455 26.94 31.92 -35.87
C PHE A 455 28.36 32.37 -36.13
N GLY A 456 29.00 31.86 -37.18
CA GLY A 456 30.39 32.18 -37.53
C GLY A 456 31.39 31.78 -36.41
N ARG A 457 31.02 30.78 -35.58
CA ARG A 457 31.78 30.33 -34.41
C ARG A 457 31.99 28.82 -34.44
N LYS A 458 33.05 28.33 -33.78
CA LYS A 458 33.26 26.90 -33.63
C LYS A 458 32.42 26.37 -32.48
N ILE A 459 31.43 25.52 -32.79
CA ILE A 459 30.55 24.90 -31.80
C ILE A 459 30.93 23.42 -31.67
N PHE A 460 31.16 22.99 -30.45
CA PHE A 460 31.42 21.61 -30.09
C PHE A 460 30.28 21.11 -29.18
N ILE A 461 29.78 19.92 -29.49
CA ILE A 461 28.73 19.27 -28.68
C ILE A 461 29.30 17.97 -28.14
N MET A 462 29.27 17.81 -26.85
CA MET A 462 29.74 16.60 -26.15
C MET A 462 28.57 15.84 -25.53
N GLY A 463 28.37 14.61 -26.02
CA GLY A 463 27.36 13.71 -25.50
C GLY A 463 27.86 12.94 -24.25
N MET A 464 27.14 13.05 -23.17
CA MET A 464 27.44 12.37 -21.90
C MET A 464 26.43 11.28 -21.62
N ASN A 465 26.89 10.07 -21.20
CA ASN A 465 26.01 8.95 -20.87
C ASN A 465 25.21 9.20 -19.58
N ASP A 466 25.84 9.82 -18.59
CA ASP A 466 25.25 10.07 -17.28
C ASP A 466 24.61 11.45 -17.15
N PHE A 467 24.47 12.18 -18.25
CA PHE A 467 23.85 13.49 -18.24
C PHE A 467 22.33 13.38 -18.29
N PRO A 468 21.59 14.18 -17.46
CA PRO A 468 20.13 14.10 -17.42
C PRO A 468 19.52 14.36 -18.81
N ARG A 469 18.57 13.47 -19.21
CA ARG A 469 17.83 13.63 -20.48
C ARG A 469 17.18 15.00 -20.57
N GLY A 470 17.27 15.61 -21.74
CA GLY A 470 16.67 16.91 -22.01
C GLY A 470 17.37 18.10 -21.33
N LYS A 471 18.53 17.89 -20.75
CA LYS A 471 19.34 18.97 -20.16
C LYS A 471 20.61 19.22 -20.97
N PHE A 472 21.12 20.45 -20.87
CA PHE A 472 22.40 20.83 -21.42
C PHE A 472 23.06 21.89 -20.54
N ARG A 473 24.38 22.03 -20.66
CA ARG A 473 25.15 23.10 -20.02
C ARG A 473 26.27 23.58 -20.90
N LEU A 474 26.64 24.84 -20.74
CA LEU A 474 27.88 25.39 -21.32
C LEU A 474 29.04 24.89 -20.46
N GLU A 475 29.92 24.10 -21.04
CA GLU A 475 31.11 23.59 -20.36
C GLU A 475 32.30 24.56 -20.51
N PHE A 476 32.43 25.12 -21.72
CA PHE A 476 33.52 26.02 -22.01
C PHE A 476 33.14 27.06 -23.07
N GLN A 477 33.73 28.25 -22.95
CA GLN A 477 33.74 29.28 -23.97
C GLN A 477 35.11 29.95 -24.01
N GLY A 478 35.70 30.13 -25.22
CA GLY A 478 37.04 30.72 -25.35
C GLY A 478 37.67 30.43 -26.69
N SER A 479 38.98 30.14 -26.72
CA SER A 479 39.70 29.82 -27.95
C SER A 479 39.37 28.43 -28.49
N VAL A 480 39.51 28.23 -29.79
CA VAL A 480 39.26 26.94 -30.44
C VAL A 480 40.19 25.84 -29.94
N GLU A 481 41.46 26.18 -29.69
CA GLU A 481 42.47 25.24 -29.22
C GLU A 481 42.13 24.68 -27.83
N ALA A 482 41.75 25.57 -26.89
CA ALA A 482 41.32 25.17 -25.56
C ALA A 482 40.05 24.35 -25.58
N ALA A 483 39.08 24.68 -26.43
CA ALA A 483 37.86 23.89 -26.59
C ALA A 483 38.14 22.47 -27.11
N LYS A 484 39.06 22.32 -28.05
CA LYS A 484 39.47 21.02 -28.61
C LYS A 484 40.22 20.15 -27.59
N SER A 485 41.03 20.73 -26.71
CA SER A 485 41.75 19.98 -25.69
C SER A 485 40.84 19.39 -24.60
N MET A 486 39.59 19.86 -24.50
CA MET A 486 38.57 19.36 -23.57
C MET A 486 37.68 18.26 -24.17
N LEU A 487 37.83 17.98 -25.47
CA LEU A 487 37.11 16.85 -26.08
C LEU A 487 37.83 15.54 -25.74
N PRO A 488 37.08 14.45 -25.49
CA PRO A 488 37.63 13.15 -25.14
C PRO A 488 38.42 12.49 -26.27
#